data_2d43cb5e70504854fab7bc2cbeba2ef6
#
_entry.id   2d43cb5e70504854fab7bc2cbeba2ef6
#
_cell.length_a   1.000
_cell.length_b   1.000
_cell.length_c   1.000
_cell.angle_alpha   90.00
_cell.angle_beta   90.00
_cell.angle_gamma   90.00
#
_symmetry.space_group_name_H-M   'P 1'
#
loop_
_entity.id
_entity.type
_entity.pdbx_description
1 polymer ?
#
loop_
_entity_poly.entity_id
_entity_poly.type
_entity_poly.pdbx_seq_one_letter_code
_entity_poly.pdbx_strand_id
1 'polypeptide(L)'
;PGLIDVTAIIARKDEEIFGPLLQVIRVADFDDALNEANDTRFGLAAGLISDDGALFERFEAEVRAGVLNWNRQTTGASGAAPFGGVGQSGNHRPAGYYAADYSAWPMASLVAAGAVKDDEPIIGVRT
;
A
#
# COMPACT_ATOMS: atom_id res chain seq x y z
N PRO A 1 -0.73 -28.43 2.97
CA PRO A 1 -0.12 -27.36 2.20
C PRO A 1 0.54 -27.92 0.94
N GLY A 2 0.44 -27.20 -0.15
CA GLY A 2 1.04 -27.54 -1.43
C GLY A 2 2.14 -26.55 -1.82
N LEU A 3 3.14 -27.05 -2.53
CA LEU A 3 4.18 -26.27 -3.20
C LEU A 3 4.20 -26.65 -4.67
N ILE A 4 4.10 -25.69 -5.55
CA ILE A 4 4.11 -25.93 -7.00
C ILE A 4 5.08 -24.97 -7.70
N ASP A 5 5.93 -25.50 -8.56
CA ASP A 5 6.77 -24.70 -9.43
C ASP A 5 6.00 -24.35 -10.71
N VAL A 6 5.76 -23.08 -10.91
CA VAL A 6 5.00 -22.53 -12.04
C VAL A 6 5.86 -21.74 -13.01
N THR A 7 7.19 -21.85 -12.91
CA THR A 7 8.16 -21.12 -13.74
C THR A 7 7.91 -21.31 -15.24
N ALA A 8 7.55 -22.52 -15.65
CA ALA A 8 7.31 -22.83 -17.06
C ALA A 8 5.94 -22.40 -17.61
N ILE A 9 5.06 -21.85 -16.75
CA ILE A 9 3.73 -21.43 -17.16
C ILE A 9 3.78 -19.98 -17.64
N ILE A 10 3.68 -19.78 -18.95
CA ILE A 10 3.80 -18.46 -19.60
C ILE A 10 2.59 -17.57 -19.31
N ALA A 11 1.39 -18.13 -19.24
CA ALA A 11 0.14 -17.37 -19.03
C ALA A 11 -0.45 -17.70 -17.66
N ARG A 12 0.27 -17.30 -16.61
CA ARG A 12 -0.27 -17.38 -15.24
C ARG A 12 -1.40 -16.37 -15.07
N LYS A 13 -2.47 -16.81 -14.42
CA LYS A 13 -3.54 -15.91 -14.03
C LYS A 13 -3.10 -15.12 -12.79
N ASP A 14 -3.27 -13.80 -12.83
CA ASP A 14 -3.10 -12.94 -11.67
C ASP A 14 -4.38 -12.98 -10.81
N GLU A 15 -4.56 -14.11 -10.12
CA GLU A 15 -5.69 -14.39 -9.24
C GLU A 15 -5.18 -14.90 -7.89
N GLU A 16 -5.74 -14.36 -6.80
CA GLU A 16 -5.43 -14.83 -5.47
C GLU A 16 -6.05 -16.22 -5.22
N ILE A 17 -5.23 -17.19 -4.85
CA ILE A 17 -5.68 -18.53 -4.48
C ILE A 17 -5.86 -18.60 -2.96
N PHE A 18 -7.10 -18.61 -2.51
CA PHE A 18 -7.43 -18.77 -1.09
C PHE A 18 -7.24 -20.23 -0.66
N GLY A 19 -6.03 -20.57 -0.22
CA GLY A 19 -5.72 -21.93 0.21
C GLY A 19 -4.24 -22.10 0.59
N PRO A 20 -3.87 -23.24 1.18
CA PRO A 20 -2.51 -23.52 1.63
C PRO A 20 -1.62 -23.94 0.46
N LEU A 21 -1.51 -23.10 -0.56
CA LEU A 21 -0.71 -23.33 -1.76
C LEU A 21 0.33 -22.22 -1.91
N LEU A 22 1.59 -22.60 -2.10
CA LEU A 22 2.69 -21.72 -2.46
C LEU A 22 3.09 -21.98 -3.92
N GLN A 23 3.08 -20.94 -4.74
CA GLN A 23 3.62 -20.95 -6.09
C GLN A 23 5.08 -20.49 -6.07
N VAL A 24 5.95 -21.21 -6.75
CA VAL A 24 7.37 -20.87 -6.90
C VAL A 24 7.63 -20.49 -8.35
N ILE A 25 8.27 -19.35 -8.53
CA ILE A 25 8.76 -18.84 -9.81
C ILE A 25 10.25 -18.65 -9.69
N ARG A 26 11.02 -19.31 -10.56
CA ARG A 26 12.48 -19.18 -10.61
C ARG A 26 12.83 -18.08 -11.60
N VAL A 27 13.68 -17.20 -11.21
CA VAL A 27 14.16 -16.07 -12.01
C VAL A 27 15.67 -16.12 -12.14
N ALA A 28 16.23 -15.39 -13.11
CA ALA A 28 17.66 -15.43 -13.38
C ALA A 28 18.46 -14.57 -12.40
N ASP A 29 17.91 -13.45 -11.98
CA ASP A 29 18.58 -12.47 -11.13
C ASP A 29 17.58 -11.66 -10.29
N PHE A 30 18.09 -10.66 -9.57
CA PHE A 30 17.28 -9.83 -8.70
C PHE A 30 16.38 -8.84 -9.47
N ASP A 31 16.79 -8.41 -10.66
CA ASP A 31 15.99 -7.55 -11.52
C ASP A 31 14.73 -8.29 -11.99
N ASP A 32 14.91 -9.54 -12.43
CA ASP A 32 13.80 -10.40 -12.78
C ASP A 32 12.89 -10.70 -11.58
N ALA A 33 13.47 -10.85 -10.37
CA ALA A 33 12.68 -11.04 -9.14
C ALA A 33 11.80 -9.83 -8.82
N LEU A 34 12.32 -8.62 -8.95
CA LEU A 34 11.58 -7.38 -8.75
C LEU A 34 10.49 -7.18 -9.80
N ASN A 35 10.81 -7.47 -11.06
CA ASN A 35 9.83 -7.40 -12.15
C ASN A 35 8.69 -8.38 -11.92
N GLU A 36 8.97 -9.62 -11.57
CA GLU A 36 7.96 -10.63 -11.27
C GLU A 36 7.13 -10.26 -10.04
N ALA A 37 7.75 -9.75 -8.97
CA ALA A 37 7.05 -9.30 -7.77
C ALA A 37 6.10 -8.13 -8.02
N ASN A 38 6.41 -7.30 -9.01
CA ASN A 38 5.60 -6.14 -9.39
C ASN A 38 4.59 -6.42 -10.51
N ASP A 39 4.70 -7.56 -11.20
CA ASP A 39 3.79 -7.97 -12.29
C ASP A 39 2.49 -8.58 -11.72
N THR A 40 1.81 -7.79 -10.94
CA THR A 40 0.51 -8.14 -10.33
C THR A 40 -0.33 -6.88 -10.09
N ARG A 41 -1.65 -7.04 -10.16
CA ARG A 41 -2.60 -5.99 -9.76
C ARG A 41 -2.79 -5.88 -8.25
N PHE A 42 -2.26 -6.81 -7.48
CA PHE A 42 -2.27 -6.81 -6.02
C PHE A 42 -1.02 -6.13 -5.45
N GLY A 43 -0.96 -5.96 -4.14
CA GLY A 43 0.20 -5.35 -3.48
C GLY A 43 -0.04 -5.14 -1.99
N LEU A 44 -0.47 -6.19 -1.27
CA LEU A 44 -0.67 -6.08 0.17
C LEU A 44 0.65 -6.17 0.91
N ALA A 45 1.36 -7.28 0.74
CA ALA A 45 2.59 -7.53 1.46
C ALA A 45 3.63 -8.20 0.55
N ALA A 46 4.87 -7.81 0.72
CA ALA A 46 6.04 -8.44 0.09
C ALA A 46 7.15 -8.62 1.12
N GLY A 47 8.04 -9.57 0.87
CA GLY A 47 9.17 -9.84 1.75
C GLY A 47 10.39 -10.27 0.97
N LEU A 48 11.56 -9.82 1.43
CA LEU A 48 12.86 -10.26 0.94
C LEU A 48 13.54 -11.12 2.02
N ILE A 49 14.07 -12.26 1.62
CA ILE A 49 14.96 -13.08 2.45
C ILE A 49 16.35 -13.01 1.81
N SER A 50 17.24 -12.30 2.46
CA SER A 50 18.62 -12.07 2.00
C SER A 50 19.47 -11.55 3.15
N ASP A 51 20.76 -11.89 3.14
CA ASP A 51 21.74 -11.31 4.06
C ASP A 51 22.37 -10.01 3.51
N ASP A 52 22.01 -9.61 2.30
CA ASP A 52 22.51 -8.41 1.62
C ASP A 52 21.57 -7.22 1.86
N GLY A 53 22.04 -6.26 2.68
CA GLY A 53 21.30 -5.04 2.99
C GLY A 53 21.08 -4.13 1.79
N ALA A 54 22.00 -4.10 0.82
CA ALA A 54 21.84 -3.28 -0.38
C ALA A 54 20.72 -3.80 -1.28
N LEU A 55 20.52 -5.12 -1.32
CA LEU A 55 19.37 -5.71 -2.01
C LEU A 55 18.05 -5.34 -1.30
N PHE A 56 18.06 -5.24 0.04
CA PHE A 56 16.85 -4.82 0.75
C PHE A 56 16.54 -3.34 0.53
N GLU A 57 17.53 -2.46 0.58
CA GLU A 57 17.33 -1.02 0.26
C GLU A 57 16.73 -0.83 -1.13
N ARG A 58 17.22 -1.60 -2.09
CA ARG A 58 16.69 -1.58 -3.45
C ARG A 58 15.28 -2.16 -3.51
N PHE A 59 15.03 -3.28 -2.82
CA PHE A 59 13.70 -3.89 -2.72
C PHE A 59 12.68 -2.92 -2.14
N GLU A 60 13.02 -2.20 -1.06
CA GLU A 60 12.16 -1.21 -0.43
C GLU A 60 11.81 -0.04 -1.37
N ALA A 61 12.77 0.37 -2.20
CA ALA A 61 12.56 1.46 -3.15
C ALA A 61 11.72 1.09 -4.37
N GLU A 62 11.77 -0.17 -4.82
CA GLU A 62 11.24 -0.57 -6.12
C GLU A 62 10.01 -1.48 -6.05
N VAL A 63 9.79 -2.21 -4.95
CA VAL A 63 8.65 -3.13 -4.85
C VAL A 63 7.35 -2.39 -4.55
N ARG A 64 6.26 -2.83 -5.19
CA ARG A 64 4.92 -2.24 -5.05
C ARG A 64 4.07 -3.02 -4.05
N ALA A 65 4.29 -2.78 -2.75
CA ALA A 65 3.47 -3.35 -1.70
C ALA A 65 3.30 -2.37 -0.52
N GLY A 66 2.23 -2.52 0.23
CA GLY A 66 1.94 -1.66 1.38
C GLY A 66 2.63 -2.11 2.68
N VAL A 67 3.05 -3.38 2.75
CA VAL A 67 3.79 -3.94 3.88
C VAL A 67 5.03 -4.64 3.35
N LEU A 68 6.20 -4.22 3.85
CA LEU A 68 7.48 -4.79 3.44
C LEU A 68 8.17 -5.44 4.64
N ASN A 69 8.66 -6.65 4.46
CA ASN A 69 9.38 -7.37 5.48
C ASN A 69 10.75 -7.84 4.99
N TRP A 70 11.75 -7.76 5.85
CA TRP A 70 13.08 -8.28 5.60
C TRP A 70 13.36 -9.44 6.54
N ASN A 71 13.71 -10.60 5.99
CA ASN A 71 14.00 -11.84 6.73
C ASN A 71 12.88 -12.25 7.70
N ARG A 72 11.65 -11.96 7.33
CA ARG A 72 10.43 -12.31 8.07
C ARG A 72 9.33 -12.74 7.10
N GLN A 73 8.36 -13.48 7.62
CA GLN A 73 7.15 -13.82 6.87
C GLN A 73 6.34 -12.56 6.53
N THR A 74 5.55 -12.66 5.47
CA THR A 74 4.68 -11.56 5.00
C THR A 74 3.38 -11.43 5.79
N THR A 75 3.20 -12.21 6.86
CA THR A 75 2.03 -12.17 7.74
C THR A 75 2.27 -11.28 8.94
N GLY A 76 1.20 -10.75 9.50
CA GLY A 76 1.21 -9.91 10.69
C GLY A 76 1.02 -8.42 10.36
N ALA A 77 0.36 -7.74 11.27
CA ALA A 77 0.14 -6.30 11.23
C ALA A 77 0.34 -5.71 12.62
N SER A 78 0.70 -4.43 12.67
CA SER A 78 0.83 -3.66 13.91
C SER A 78 -0.15 -2.49 13.89
N GLY A 79 -0.90 -2.30 14.97
CA GLY A 79 -1.73 -1.09 15.14
C GLY A 79 -0.92 0.20 15.26
N ALA A 80 0.39 0.11 15.52
CA ALA A 80 1.31 1.24 15.59
C ALA A 80 1.97 1.58 14.25
N ALA A 81 1.61 0.88 13.17
CA ALA A 81 2.12 1.11 11.83
C ALA A 81 0.97 1.19 10.80
N PRO A 82 1.18 1.81 9.65
CA PRO A 82 0.23 1.75 8.55
C PRO A 82 -0.02 0.31 8.12
N PHE A 83 -1.26 -0.01 7.77
CA PHE A 83 -1.63 -1.30 7.21
C PHE A 83 -2.59 -1.13 6.05
N GLY A 84 -2.22 -1.64 4.90
CA GLY A 84 -3.02 -1.60 3.68
C GLY A 84 -2.15 -1.81 2.46
N GLY A 85 -2.76 -2.22 1.37
CA GLY A 85 -2.07 -2.51 0.12
C GLY A 85 -2.28 -1.46 -0.95
N VAL A 86 -1.55 -1.63 -2.03
CA VAL A 86 -1.73 -0.88 -3.28
C VAL A 86 -2.51 -1.71 -4.30
N GLY A 87 -2.91 -1.10 -5.41
CA GLY A 87 -3.68 -1.78 -6.43
C GLY A 87 -4.99 -2.35 -5.88
N GLN A 88 -5.31 -3.59 -6.23
CA GLN A 88 -6.54 -4.27 -5.75
C GLN A 88 -6.48 -4.71 -4.28
N SER A 89 -5.33 -4.60 -3.64
CA SER A 89 -5.16 -4.92 -2.22
C SER A 89 -5.44 -3.74 -1.29
N GLY A 90 -5.95 -2.62 -1.78
CA GLY A 90 -6.24 -1.45 -0.95
C GLY A 90 -7.23 -0.49 -1.58
N ASN A 91 -7.64 0.48 -0.78
CA ASN A 91 -8.55 1.56 -1.15
C ASN A 91 -7.88 2.95 -1.08
N HIS A 92 -6.56 3.01 -1.12
CA HIS A 92 -5.72 4.20 -0.96
C HIS A 92 -5.83 4.88 0.42
N ARG A 93 -6.37 4.19 1.42
CA ARG A 93 -6.48 4.66 2.80
C ARG A 93 -5.95 3.59 3.75
N PRO A 94 -4.66 3.57 4.06
CA PRO A 94 -4.09 2.62 5.01
C PRO A 94 -4.81 2.67 6.36
N ALA A 95 -5.05 1.51 6.93
CA ALA A 95 -5.58 1.32 8.27
C ALA A 95 -4.46 1.33 9.33
N GLY A 96 -4.67 0.68 10.46
CA GLY A 96 -3.71 0.63 11.54
C GLY A 96 -3.50 2.02 12.16
N TYR A 97 -2.29 2.54 12.11
CA TYR A 97 -1.96 3.85 12.66
C TYR A 97 -2.86 4.99 12.17
N TYR A 98 -3.30 4.93 10.91
CA TYR A 98 -4.15 5.97 10.30
C TYR A 98 -5.66 5.73 10.46
N ALA A 99 -6.08 4.71 11.22
CA ALA A 99 -7.49 4.37 11.33
C ALA A 99 -8.35 5.52 11.90
N ALA A 100 -7.82 6.31 12.82
CA ALA A 100 -8.51 7.46 13.38
C ALA A 100 -8.74 8.58 12.34
N ASP A 101 -7.75 8.82 11.49
CA ASP A 101 -7.79 9.90 10.50
C ASP A 101 -8.86 9.67 9.43
N TYR A 102 -8.95 8.47 8.89
CA TYR A 102 -9.95 8.19 7.87
C TYR A 102 -11.36 7.89 8.43
N SER A 103 -11.47 7.69 9.74
CA SER A 103 -12.77 7.53 10.42
C SER A 103 -13.43 8.87 10.75
N ALA A 104 -12.74 9.99 10.51
CA ALA A 104 -13.25 11.34 10.70
C ALA A 104 -13.22 12.11 9.38
N TRP A 105 -14.22 12.99 9.20
CA TRP A 105 -14.20 13.89 8.06
C TRP A 105 -13.46 15.18 8.43
N PRO A 106 -12.39 15.57 7.71
CA PRO A 106 -11.70 16.83 7.95
C PRO A 106 -12.62 18.00 7.68
N MET A 107 -12.82 18.86 8.68
CA MET A 107 -13.67 20.05 8.56
C MET A 107 -12.82 21.29 8.79
N ALA A 108 -12.90 22.25 7.86
CA ALA A 108 -12.36 23.58 8.05
C ALA A 108 -13.48 24.51 8.52
N SER A 109 -13.19 25.39 9.48
CA SER A 109 -14.09 26.45 9.91
C SER A 109 -13.35 27.77 10.02
N LEU A 110 -13.99 28.83 9.55
CA LEU A 110 -13.55 30.20 9.76
C LEU A 110 -14.51 30.83 10.80
N VAL A 111 -13.94 31.25 11.91
CA VAL A 111 -14.74 31.76 13.04
C VAL A 111 -14.38 33.23 13.28
N ALA A 112 -15.38 34.11 13.25
CA ALA A 112 -15.25 35.48 13.71
C ALA A 112 -15.83 35.62 15.13
N ALA A 113 -15.25 36.47 15.94
CA ALA A 113 -15.68 36.71 17.34
C ALA A 113 -17.06 37.38 17.45
N GLY A 114 -17.64 37.85 16.38
CA GLY A 114 -18.97 38.48 16.32
C GLY A 114 -19.54 38.44 14.90
N ALA A 115 -20.82 38.73 14.79
CA ALA A 115 -21.46 38.90 13.50
C ALA A 115 -20.83 40.07 12.74
N VAL A 116 -20.68 39.92 11.42
CA VAL A 116 -20.29 41.03 10.55
C VAL A 116 -21.34 42.12 10.70
N LYS A 117 -20.93 43.36 11.05
CA LYS A 117 -21.84 44.50 11.08
C LYS A 117 -22.14 44.90 9.64
N ASP A 118 -23.41 45.17 9.35
CA ASP A 118 -23.91 45.55 8.02
C ASP A 118 -23.38 46.90 7.50
N ASP A 119 -22.43 47.53 8.20
CA ASP A 119 -21.93 48.87 7.88
C ASP A 119 -20.77 48.88 6.86
N GLU A 120 -20.22 47.72 6.48
CA GLU A 120 -19.23 47.67 5.40
C GLU A 120 -19.90 47.39 4.06
N PRO A 121 -19.74 48.31 3.07
CA PRO A 121 -20.34 48.11 1.76
C PRO A 121 -19.70 46.87 1.08
N ILE A 122 -20.55 45.92 0.74
CA ILE A 122 -20.11 44.74 -0.06
C ILE A 122 -19.59 45.25 -1.39
N ILE A 123 -18.31 45.01 -1.66
CA ILE A 123 -17.66 45.44 -2.91
C ILE A 123 -18.43 44.83 -4.09
N GLY A 124 -18.98 45.67 -4.96
CA GLY A 124 -19.72 45.27 -6.16
C GLY A 124 -21.24 45.22 -6.01
N VAL A 125 -21.80 45.46 -4.81
CA VAL A 125 -23.27 45.61 -4.61
C VAL A 125 -23.59 47.10 -4.43
N ARG A 126 -24.41 47.65 -5.34
CA ARG A 126 -25.01 48.98 -5.16
C ARG A 126 -26.32 48.79 -4.40
N THR A 127 -26.41 49.36 -3.23
CA THR A 127 -27.68 49.54 -2.49
C THR A 127 -28.51 50.66 -3.07
#